data_894737ac84ba6c32bc2be90f2f8a3386
#
_entry.id   894737ac84ba6c32bc2be90f2f8a3386
#
_cell.length_a   1.000
_cell.length_b   1.000
_cell.length_c   1.000
_cell.angle_alpha   90.00
_cell.angle_beta   90.00
_cell.angle_gamma   90.00
#
_symmetry.space_group_name_H-M   'P 1'
#
loop_
_entity.id
_entity.type
_entity.pdbx_description
1 polymer ?
#
loop_
_entity_poly.entity_id
_entity_poly.type
_entity_poly.pdbx_seq_one_letter_code
_entity_poly.pdbx_strand_id
1 'polypeptide(L)'
;VKAIIVLPAFYYKNVSNEGVVEFYKRVIEEVGESDLKYILYNIPQVSGVSIGLEVIEQLIKLFPNNVVGMKESSGNLDNMLRITKYFNNFSLFSGSDSLALKVCQRGGAGAITACSNISGKLLNYIINNYKKESEIKNFQLLQQLQEQIRKTLLLQEPISALKAFLSVTNNNENWNKVNPPLIKILHPKDHKTVMSLIELIKKMDELLPSA
;
A
#
# COMPACT_ATOMS: atom_id res chain seq x y z
N VAL A 1 -9.77 13.66 -9.77
CA VAL A 1 -8.65 12.83 -9.30
C VAL A 1 -7.35 13.56 -9.59
N LYS A 2 -6.44 13.67 -8.60
CA LYS A 2 -5.14 14.36 -8.77
C LYS A 2 -4.02 13.40 -9.17
N ALA A 3 -4.10 12.14 -8.76
CA ALA A 3 -3.12 11.11 -9.07
C ALA A 3 -3.78 9.75 -9.24
N ILE A 4 -3.18 8.89 -10.06
CA ILE A 4 -3.56 7.49 -10.24
C ILE A 4 -2.36 6.57 -10.03
N ILE A 5 -2.64 5.35 -9.60
CA ILE A 5 -1.63 4.29 -9.49
C ILE A 5 -1.81 3.37 -10.69
N VAL A 6 -0.75 3.14 -11.45
CA VAL A 6 -0.79 2.34 -12.68
C VAL A 6 0.06 1.08 -12.53
N LEU A 7 -0.59 -0.09 -12.62
CA LEU A 7 0.07 -1.39 -12.70
C LEU A 7 0.67 -1.58 -14.10
N PRO A 8 1.88 -2.14 -14.26
CA PRO A 8 2.37 -2.50 -15.60
C PRO A 8 1.52 -3.61 -16.22
N ALA A 9 1.62 -3.80 -17.53
CA ALA A 9 1.02 -4.96 -18.20
C ALA A 9 1.49 -6.24 -17.51
N PHE A 10 0.55 -7.12 -17.14
CA PHE A 10 0.83 -8.24 -16.24
C PHE A 10 0.72 -9.64 -16.88
N TYR A 11 0.10 -9.76 -18.04
CA TYR A 11 -0.06 -11.06 -18.71
C TYR A 11 1.24 -11.51 -19.41
N TYR A 12 1.90 -10.61 -20.12
CA TYR A 12 3.16 -10.88 -20.81
C TYR A 12 4.33 -10.77 -19.83
N LYS A 13 4.97 -11.91 -19.55
CA LYS A 13 6.16 -12.01 -18.69
C LYS A 13 7.44 -11.81 -19.52
N ASN A 14 8.54 -11.54 -18.83
CA ASN A 14 9.87 -11.39 -19.47
C ASN A 14 9.92 -10.30 -20.56
N VAL A 15 9.15 -9.25 -20.40
CA VAL A 15 9.23 -8.06 -21.26
C VAL A 15 10.49 -7.26 -20.93
N SER A 16 11.04 -6.56 -21.94
CA SER A 16 12.22 -5.71 -21.74
C SER A 16 11.87 -4.41 -21.01
N ASN A 17 12.88 -3.73 -20.47
CA ASN A 17 12.71 -2.41 -19.85
C ASN A 17 12.09 -1.40 -20.82
N GLU A 18 12.51 -1.42 -22.10
CA GLU A 18 11.96 -0.58 -23.18
C GLU A 18 10.47 -0.85 -23.39
N GLY A 19 10.05 -2.12 -23.34
CA GLY A 19 8.65 -2.50 -23.44
C GLY A 19 7.81 -1.97 -22.28
N VAL A 20 8.36 -1.99 -21.05
CA VAL A 20 7.70 -1.40 -19.87
C VAL A 20 7.61 0.11 -20.00
N VAL A 21 8.66 0.78 -20.44
CA VAL A 21 8.67 2.24 -20.69
C VAL A 21 7.63 2.62 -21.75
N GLU A 22 7.59 1.91 -22.87
CA GLU A 22 6.63 2.17 -23.95
C GLU A 22 5.17 1.96 -23.49
N PHE A 23 4.92 0.96 -22.64
CA PHE A 23 3.60 0.77 -22.04
C PHE A 23 3.14 2.00 -21.24
N TYR A 24 3.97 2.47 -20.29
CA TYR A 24 3.62 3.64 -19.49
C TYR A 24 3.53 4.92 -20.34
N LYS A 25 4.43 5.08 -21.31
CA LYS A 25 4.40 6.20 -22.25
C LYS A 25 3.06 6.27 -22.97
N ARG A 26 2.59 5.17 -23.55
CA ARG A 26 1.28 5.12 -24.22
C ARG A 26 0.13 5.41 -23.28
N VAL A 27 0.13 4.86 -22.06
CA VAL A 27 -0.91 5.16 -21.06
C VAL A 27 -0.98 6.65 -20.74
N ILE A 28 0.18 7.32 -20.63
CA ILE A 28 0.24 8.76 -20.31
C ILE A 28 -0.19 9.60 -21.52
N GLU A 29 0.31 9.26 -22.71
CA GLU A 29 0.01 9.98 -23.96
C GLU A 29 -1.46 9.87 -24.38
N GLU A 30 -2.10 8.70 -24.19
CA GLU A 30 -3.54 8.50 -24.48
C GLU A 30 -4.46 9.30 -23.54
N VAL A 31 -4.02 9.58 -22.31
CA VAL A 31 -4.75 10.50 -21.41
C VAL A 31 -4.63 11.94 -21.89
N GLY A 32 -3.57 12.26 -22.65
CA GLY A 32 -3.32 13.57 -23.21
C GLY A 32 -2.76 14.59 -22.22
N GLU A 33 -2.75 15.85 -22.63
CA GLU A 33 -2.27 16.95 -21.79
C GLU A 33 -3.16 17.13 -20.55
N SER A 34 -2.63 16.79 -19.39
CA SER A 34 -3.34 16.91 -18.11
C SER A 34 -2.37 17.09 -16.96
N ASP A 35 -2.84 17.69 -15.87
CA ASP A 35 -2.10 17.77 -14.60
C ASP A 35 -2.12 16.46 -13.79
N LEU A 36 -2.64 15.38 -14.38
CA LEU A 36 -2.75 14.09 -13.71
C LEU A 36 -1.36 13.53 -13.37
N LYS A 37 -1.20 13.10 -12.12
CA LYS A 37 0.04 12.49 -11.64
C LYS A 37 -0.06 10.96 -11.70
N TYR A 38 1.03 10.32 -12.09
CA TYR A 38 1.15 8.88 -12.21
C TYR A 38 2.08 8.34 -11.14
N ILE A 39 1.58 7.38 -10.38
CA ILE A 39 2.35 6.60 -9.41
C ILE A 39 2.53 5.21 -10.02
N LEU A 40 3.76 4.82 -10.30
CA LEU A 40 4.09 3.51 -10.82
C LEU A 40 3.79 2.44 -9.76
N TYR A 41 3.29 1.27 -10.16
CA TYR A 41 3.00 0.20 -9.21
C TYR A 41 3.90 -1.02 -9.45
N ASN A 42 4.92 -1.18 -8.61
CA ASN A 42 5.81 -2.34 -8.64
C ASN A 42 5.31 -3.43 -7.69
N ILE A 43 4.82 -4.53 -8.25
CA ILE A 43 4.35 -5.73 -7.52
C ILE A 43 4.71 -6.99 -8.34
N PRO A 44 6.01 -7.30 -8.50
CA PRO A 44 6.49 -8.33 -9.43
C PRO A 44 5.96 -9.73 -9.12
N GLN A 45 5.68 -10.07 -7.89
CA GLN A 45 5.08 -11.36 -7.49
C GLN A 45 3.66 -11.55 -8.05
N VAL A 46 2.97 -10.49 -8.44
CA VAL A 46 1.64 -10.52 -9.06
C VAL A 46 1.71 -10.24 -10.54
N SER A 47 2.38 -9.14 -10.92
CA SER A 47 2.48 -8.72 -12.33
C SER A 47 3.42 -9.60 -13.14
N GLY A 48 4.44 -10.23 -12.50
CA GLY A 48 5.54 -10.90 -13.19
C GLY A 48 6.48 -9.95 -13.94
N VAL A 49 6.33 -8.63 -13.70
CA VAL A 49 7.12 -7.57 -14.30
C VAL A 49 7.67 -6.69 -13.19
N SER A 50 8.98 -6.42 -13.21
CA SER A 50 9.64 -5.51 -12.26
C SER A 50 9.88 -4.15 -12.89
N ILE A 51 9.76 -3.10 -12.09
CA ILE A 51 10.07 -1.73 -12.48
C ILE A 51 11.39 -1.34 -11.80
N GLY A 52 12.49 -1.41 -12.54
CA GLY A 52 13.83 -1.07 -12.04
C GLY A 52 14.16 0.41 -12.12
N LEU A 53 15.32 0.80 -11.57
CA LEU A 53 15.79 2.21 -11.57
C LEU A 53 15.86 2.81 -12.98
N GLU A 54 16.31 2.04 -13.97
CA GLU A 54 16.43 2.46 -15.36
C GLU A 54 15.07 2.85 -15.96
N VAL A 55 14.04 2.03 -15.73
CA VAL A 55 12.66 2.33 -16.19
C VAL A 55 12.13 3.60 -15.52
N ILE A 56 12.33 3.73 -14.21
CA ILE A 56 11.91 4.93 -13.45
C ILE A 56 12.60 6.17 -14.02
N GLU A 57 13.91 6.11 -14.24
CA GLU A 57 14.71 7.23 -14.76
C GLU A 57 14.23 7.67 -16.15
N GLN A 58 14.00 6.71 -17.06
CA GLN A 58 13.48 7.01 -18.39
C GLN A 58 12.10 7.65 -18.35
N LEU A 59 11.19 7.13 -17.51
CA LEU A 59 9.84 7.69 -17.37
C LEU A 59 9.84 9.08 -16.75
N ILE A 60 10.69 9.36 -15.77
CA ILE A 60 10.86 10.70 -15.21
C ILE A 60 11.41 11.68 -16.27
N LYS A 61 12.36 11.26 -17.10
CA LYS A 61 12.90 12.08 -18.20
C LYS A 61 11.84 12.42 -19.26
N LEU A 62 10.99 11.46 -19.60
CA LEU A 62 9.91 11.65 -20.58
C LEU A 62 8.75 12.49 -20.02
N PHE A 63 8.40 12.29 -18.76
CA PHE A 63 7.23 12.90 -18.13
C PHE A 63 7.56 13.49 -16.75
N PRO A 64 8.44 14.51 -16.66
CA PRO A 64 8.97 15.01 -15.39
C PRO A 64 7.90 15.61 -14.47
N ASN A 65 6.82 16.11 -15.03
CA ASN A 65 5.72 16.71 -14.27
C ASN A 65 4.61 15.71 -13.92
N ASN A 66 4.57 14.55 -14.57
CA ASN A 66 3.48 13.59 -14.43
C ASN A 66 3.88 12.34 -13.64
N VAL A 67 5.07 11.77 -13.88
CA VAL A 67 5.57 10.59 -13.15
C VAL A 67 6.22 11.04 -11.85
N VAL A 68 5.47 10.97 -10.75
CA VAL A 68 5.83 11.61 -9.47
C VAL A 68 6.18 10.63 -8.35
N GLY A 69 5.97 9.33 -8.55
CA GLY A 69 6.22 8.38 -7.48
C GLY A 69 6.00 6.93 -7.87
N MET A 70 6.21 6.07 -6.89
CA MET A 70 6.01 4.62 -7.00
C MET A 70 5.39 4.04 -5.74
N LYS A 71 4.44 3.14 -5.89
CA LYS A 71 4.05 2.16 -4.85
C LYS A 71 4.90 0.92 -5.04
N GLU A 72 5.77 0.64 -4.08
CA GLU A 72 6.69 -0.49 -4.09
C GLU A 72 6.16 -1.62 -3.19
N SER A 73 5.75 -2.71 -3.79
CA SER A 73 5.11 -3.85 -3.11
C SER A 73 5.87 -5.17 -3.28
N SER A 74 7.12 -5.15 -3.75
CA SER A 74 7.94 -6.36 -3.88
C SER A 74 8.28 -7.01 -2.52
N GLY A 75 8.19 -6.24 -1.43
CA GLY A 75 8.65 -6.66 -0.10
C GLY A 75 10.16 -6.50 0.09
N ASN A 76 10.89 -6.00 -0.88
CA ASN A 76 12.33 -5.80 -0.82
C ASN A 76 12.68 -4.41 -0.26
N LEU A 77 13.06 -4.35 1.03
CA LEU A 77 13.42 -3.11 1.70
C LEU A 77 14.64 -2.43 1.04
N ASP A 78 15.66 -3.19 0.65
CA ASP A 78 16.86 -2.63 0.04
C ASP A 78 16.55 -1.93 -1.28
N ASN A 79 15.66 -2.51 -2.09
CA ASN A 79 15.17 -1.87 -3.31
C ASN A 79 14.43 -0.56 -3.01
N MET A 80 13.55 -0.55 -2.01
CA MET A 80 12.86 0.66 -1.57
C MET A 80 13.85 1.76 -1.16
N LEU A 81 14.87 1.40 -0.34
CA LEU A 81 15.88 2.35 0.12
C LEU A 81 16.80 2.83 -1.02
N ARG A 82 17.08 1.99 -2.00
CA ARG A 82 17.82 2.41 -3.20
C ARG A 82 17.06 3.45 -4.01
N ILE A 83 15.75 3.24 -4.22
CA ILE A 83 14.91 4.17 -4.98
C ILE A 83 14.83 5.52 -4.25
N THR A 84 14.59 5.54 -2.94
CA THR A 84 14.53 6.79 -2.16
C THR A 84 15.85 7.56 -2.17
N LYS A 85 16.97 6.86 -2.20
CA LYS A 85 18.30 7.47 -2.26
C LYS A 85 18.66 8.00 -3.66
N TYR A 86 18.22 7.29 -4.71
CA TYR A 86 18.62 7.58 -6.10
C TYR A 86 17.82 8.72 -6.71
N PHE A 87 16.52 8.81 -6.42
CA PHE A 87 15.64 9.82 -7.01
C PHE A 87 15.28 10.90 -5.99
N ASN A 88 15.67 12.13 -6.26
CA ASN A 88 15.16 13.30 -5.55
C ASN A 88 13.77 13.68 -6.10
N ASN A 89 12.87 14.19 -5.24
CA ASN A 89 11.52 14.61 -5.61
C ASN A 89 10.64 13.50 -6.23
N PHE A 90 10.91 12.24 -5.88
CA PHE A 90 10.12 11.09 -6.29
C PHE A 90 9.51 10.40 -5.07
N SER A 91 8.20 10.37 -5.00
CA SER A 91 7.46 9.87 -3.84
C SER A 91 7.43 8.33 -3.82
N LEU A 92 8.20 7.71 -2.94
CA LEU A 92 8.13 6.26 -2.73
C LEU A 92 7.14 5.93 -1.62
N PHE A 93 6.14 5.11 -1.95
CA PHE A 93 5.18 4.56 -1.00
C PHE A 93 5.44 3.07 -0.77
N SER A 94 5.57 2.67 0.49
CA SER A 94 5.64 1.25 0.84
C SER A 94 4.29 0.55 0.58
N GLY A 95 4.31 -0.59 -0.08
CA GLY A 95 3.15 -1.48 -0.20
C GLY A 95 2.98 -2.42 0.99
N SER A 96 3.85 -2.33 2.00
CA SER A 96 3.85 -3.15 3.20
C SER A 96 3.83 -2.30 4.46
N ASP A 97 2.88 -2.57 5.36
CA ASP A 97 2.79 -1.91 6.67
C ASP A 97 4.05 -2.13 7.50
N SER A 98 4.60 -3.35 7.49
CA SER A 98 5.80 -3.72 8.26
C SER A 98 7.07 -2.98 7.82
N LEU A 99 7.12 -2.50 6.57
CA LEU A 99 8.26 -1.77 6.01
C LEU A 99 8.05 -0.26 5.99
N ALA A 100 6.82 0.19 6.15
CA ALA A 100 6.42 1.58 5.98
C ALA A 100 7.24 2.54 6.84
N LEU A 101 7.39 2.25 8.14
CA LEU A 101 8.17 3.09 9.05
C LEU A 101 9.63 3.18 8.61
N LYS A 102 10.28 2.06 8.30
CA LYS A 102 11.68 2.02 7.87
C LYS A 102 11.91 2.82 6.58
N VAL A 103 10.95 2.73 5.66
CA VAL A 103 10.97 3.48 4.40
C VAL A 103 10.82 4.97 4.65
N CYS A 104 9.86 5.39 5.49
CA CYS A 104 9.66 6.79 5.84
C CYS A 104 10.84 7.41 6.61
N GLN A 105 11.50 6.63 7.49
CA GLN A 105 12.73 7.04 8.17
C GLN A 105 13.89 7.37 7.21
N ARG A 106 13.83 6.88 5.99
CA ARG A 106 14.84 7.05 4.94
C ARG A 106 14.37 7.90 3.75
N GLY A 107 13.33 8.71 3.95
CA GLY A 107 12.87 9.67 2.96
C GLY A 107 11.71 9.18 2.07
N GLY A 108 11.13 8.01 2.36
CA GLY A 108 9.89 7.59 1.70
C GLY A 108 8.70 8.48 2.07
N ALA A 109 7.74 8.57 1.16
CA ALA A 109 6.60 9.49 1.27
C ALA A 109 5.45 8.95 2.14
N GLY A 110 5.40 7.64 2.40
CA GLY A 110 4.32 7.02 3.16
C GLY A 110 4.10 5.56 2.80
N ALA A 111 2.85 5.11 2.92
CA ALA A 111 2.45 3.76 2.59
C ALA A 111 1.08 3.72 1.91
N ILE A 112 0.89 2.73 1.02
CA ILE A 112 -0.40 2.44 0.37
C ILE A 112 -0.63 0.93 0.51
N THR A 113 -1.42 0.53 1.52
CA THR A 113 -1.54 -0.87 1.93
C THR A 113 -3.00 -1.32 2.06
N ALA A 114 -3.23 -2.63 2.05
CA ALA A 114 -4.55 -3.20 2.29
C ALA A 114 -5.04 -2.90 3.72
N CYS A 115 -4.16 -3.01 4.73
CA CYS A 115 -4.50 -2.75 6.13
C CYS A 115 -4.92 -1.30 6.39
N SER A 116 -4.47 -0.34 5.56
CA SER A 116 -4.85 1.07 5.70
C SER A 116 -6.37 1.31 5.58
N ASN A 117 -7.12 0.36 5.04
CA ASN A 117 -8.60 0.41 5.05
C ASN A 117 -9.20 0.27 6.45
N ILE A 118 -8.47 -0.33 7.41
CA ILE A 118 -8.97 -0.57 8.78
C ILE A 118 -8.06 0.00 9.86
N SER A 119 -6.75 0.12 9.61
CA SER A 119 -5.78 0.63 10.58
C SER A 119 -4.93 1.80 10.05
N GLY A 120 -5.43 2.51 9.04
CA GLY A 120 -4.70 3.64 8.42
C GLY A 120 -4.33 4.74 9.42
N LYS A 121 -5.20 5.05 10.39
CA LYS A 121 -4.91 6.04 11.43
C LYS A 121 -3.75 5.62 12.34
N LEU A 122 -3.63 4.33 12.67
CA LEU A 122 -2.52 3.80 13.46
C LEU A 122 -1.20 3.91 12.70
N LEU A 123 -1.18 3.46 11.44
CA LEU A 123 0.02 3.54 10.60
C LEU A 123 0.45 5.00 10.39
N ASN A 124 -0.50 5.89 10.12
CA ASN A 124 -0.25 7.32 9.97
C ASN A 124 0.32 7.93 11.26
N TYR A 125 -0.23 7.58 12.42
CA TYR A 125 0.28 8.02 13.73
C TYR A 125 1.73 7.58 13.94
N ILE A 126 2.04 6.31 13.69
CA ILE A 126 3.40 5.75 13.81
C ILE A 126 4.37 6.49 12.87
N ILE A 127 4.01 6.66 11.61
CA ILE A 127 4.87 7.30 10.59
C ILE A 127 5.14 8.78 10.92
N ASN A 128 4.16 9.50 11.43
CA ASN A 128 4.32 10.94 11.70
C ASN A 128 5.00 11.23 13.04
N ASN A 129 5.02 10.28 13.96
CA ASN A 129 5.52 10.49 15.31
C ASN A 129 6.80 9.73 15.65
N TYR A 130 7.41 8.97 14.73
CA TYR A 130 8.58 8.15 15.05
C TYR A 130 9.78 8.96 15.57
N LYS A 131 9.93 10.23 15.20
CA LYS A 131 11.01 11.09 15.70
C LYS A 131 10.88 11.41 17.20
N LYS A 132 9.67 11.23 17.74
CA LYS A 132 9.34 11.43 19.16
C LYS A 132 9.03 10.11 19.87
N GLU A 133 9.49 8.97 19.34
CA GLU A 133 9.15 7.65 19.89
C GLU A 133 9.49 7.48 21.35
N SER A 134 10.60 8.09 21.82
CA SER A 134 11.01 8.07 23.22
C SER A 134 10.08 8.86 24.16
N GLU A 135 9.32 9.80 23.64
CA GLU A 135 8.38 10.64 24.38
C GLU A 135 6.95 10.03 24.41
N ILE A 136 6.67 9.10 23.49
CA ILE A 136 5.34 8.52 23.33
C ILE A 136 5.25 7.24 24.13
N LYS A 137 4.46 7.27 25.21
CA LYS A 137 4.13 6.07 25.96
C LYS A 137 3.49 5.04 25.03
N ASN A 138 3.97 3.80 25.08
CA ASN A 138 3.46 2.68 24.29
C ASN A 138 3.76 2.71 22.79
N PHE A 139 4.71 3.51 22.27
CA PHE A 139 5.01 3.57 20.84
C PHE A 139 5.35 2.19 20.25
N GLN A 140 6.16 1.41 20.95
CA GLN A 140 6.49 0.03 20.54
C GLN A 140 5.25 -0.88 20.51
N LEU A 141 4.33 -0.70 21.47
CA LEU A 141 3.09 -1.47 21.50
C LEU A 141 2.21 -1.13 20.29
N LEU A 142 2.15 0.14 19.87
CA LEU A 142 1.45 0.57 18.65
C LEU A 142 2.04 -0.07 17.40
N GLN A 143 3.37 -0.14 17.29
CA GLN A 143 4.05 -0.85 16.18
C GLN A 143 3.72 -2.35 16.17
N GLN A 144 3.76 -3.01 17.34
CA GLN A 144 3.40 -4.41 17.48
C GLN A 144 1.93 -4.65 17.10
N LEU A 145 1.04 -3.76 17.49
CA LEU A 145 -0.39 -3.83 17.16
C LEU A 145 -0.63 -3.72 15.65
N GLN A 146 0.03 -2.79 14.96
CA GLN A 146 -0.03 -2.67 13.50
C GLN A 146 0.41 -3.98 12.81
N GLU A 147 1.49 -4.59 13.28
CA GLU A 147 1.98 -5.86 12.75
C GLU A 147 1.03 -7.02 13.06
N GLN A 148 0.37 -7.04 14.20
CA GLN A 148 -0.65 -8.05 14.55
C GLN A 148 -1.88 -7.92 13.64
N ILE A 149 -2.38 -6.70 13.41
CA ILE A 149 -3.48 -6.44 12.48
C ILE A 149 -3.14 -6.97 11.09
N ARG A 150 -1.95 -6.63 10.59
CA ARG A 150 -1.47 -7.10 9.29
C ARG A 150 -1.39 -8.63 9.22
N LYS A 151 -0.76 -9.28 10.19
CA LYS A 151 -0.64 -10.75 10.23
C LYS A 151 -2.01 -11.41 10.28
N THR A 152 -2.92 -10.90 11.09
CA THR A 152 -4.28 -11.43 11.21
C THR A 152 -5.05 -11.30 9.90
N LEU A 153 -4.96 -10.16 9.23
CA LEU A 153 -5.60 -9.96 7.92
C LEU A 153 -5.09 -10.95 6.87
N LEU A 154 -3.79 -11.25 6.86
CA LEU A 154 -3.15 -12.14 5.90
C LEU A 154 -3.34 -13.65 6.19
N LEU A 155 -4.02 -14.03 7.28
CA LEU A 155 -4.42 -15.42 7.53
C LEU A 155 -5.50 -15.92 6.56
N GLN A 156 -6.16 -15.02 5.87
CA GLN A 156 -7.21 -15.30 4.89
C GLN A 156 -6.93 -14.55 3.59
N GLU A 157 -7.79 -14.72 2.59
CA GLU A 157 -7.81 -13.86 1.42
C GLU A 157 -8.17 -12.42 1.88
N PRO A 158 -7.25 -11.43 1.72
CA PRO A 158 -7.36 -10.16 2.42
C PRO A 158 -8.58 -9.33 2.03
N ILE A 159 -9.01 -9.39 0.76
CA ILE A 159 -10.15 -8.60 0.26
C ILE A 159 -11.45 -9.09 0.90
N SER A 160 -11.66 -10.41 0.92
CA SER A 160 -12.84 -11.02 1.54
C SER A 160 -12.87 -10.77 3.06
N ALA A 161 -11.69 -10.85 3.73
CA ALA A 161 -11.59 -10.58 5.16
C ALA A 161 -11.88 -9.11 5.49
N LEU A 162 -11.32 -8.16 4.74
CA LEU A 162 -11.59 -6.72 4.89
C LEU A 162 -13.06 -6.39 4.68
N LYS A 163 -13.67 -6.92 3.63
CA LYS A 163 -15.08 -6.66 3.32
C LYS A 163 -16.00 -7.27 4.37
N ALA A 164 -15.71 -8.47 4.86
CA ALA A 164 -16.44 -9.10 5.96
C ALA A 164 -16.30 -8.28 7.25
N PHE A 165 -15.10 -7.81 7.60
CA PHE A 165 -14.88 -6.91 8.73
C PHE A 165 -15.74 -5.65 8.61
N LEU A 166 -15.71 -4.96 7.46
CA LEU A 166 -16.47 -3.74 7.23
C LEU A 166 -17.98 -4.00 7.28
N SER A 167 -18.46 -5.18 6.87
CA SER A 167 -19.88 -5.52 6.94
C SER A 167 -20.39 -5.62 8.38
N VAL A 168 -19.54 -6.15 9.27
CA VAL A 168 -19.87 -6.25 10.72
C VAL A 168 -19.79 -4.89 11.39
N THR A 169 -18.70 -4.16 11.20
CA THR A 169 -18.45 -2.89 11.90
C THR A 169 -19.37 -1.77 11.46
N ASN A 170 -19.79 -1.75 10.18
CA ASN A 170 -20.75 -0.77 9.66
C ASN A 170 -22.20 -1.26 9.71
N ASN A 171 -22.46 -2.46 10.24
CA ASN A 171 -23.77 -3.11 10.25
C ASN A 171 -24.46 -3.06 8.86
N ASN A 172 -23.70 -3.35 7.78
CA ASN A 172 -24.16 -3.28 6.41
C ASN A 172 -23.62 -4.46 5.57
N GLU A 173 -24.48 -5.43 5.28
CA GLU A 173 -24.12 -6.63 4.53
C GLU A 173 -23.63 -6.37 3.10
N ASN A 174 -23.93 -5.22 2.51
CA ASN A 174 -23.44 -4.86 1.18
C ASN A 174 -21.91 -4.80 1.12
N TRP A 175 -21.23 -4.52 2.23
CA TRP A 175 -19.78 -4.58 2.30
C TRP A 175 -19.21 -5.98 2.08
N ASN A 176 -19.95 -7.04 2.42
CA ASN A 176 -19.47 -8.44 2.28
C ASN A 176 -19.59 -9.00 0.85
N LYS A 177 -19.91 -8.17 -0.13
CA LYS A 177 -20.01 -8.58 -1.54
C LYS A 177 -18.63 -8.58 -2.19
N VAL A 178 -18.25 -9.71 -2.77
CA VAL A 178 -17.05 -9.88 -3.59
C VAL A 178 -17.44 -10.51 -4.93
N ASN A 179 -16.64 -10.27 -5.95
CA ASN A 179 -16.83 -10.90 -7.26
C ASN A 179 -15.91 -12.13 -7.39
N PRO A 180 -16.31 -13.19 -8.11
CA PRO A 180 -15.43 -14.28 -8.45
C PRO A 180 -14.13 -13.81 -9.12
N PRO A 181 -13.01 -14.48 -8.86
CA PRO A 181 -12.84 -15.74 -8.14
C PRO A 181 -12.82 -15.64 -6.60
N LEU A 182 -13.02 -14.46 -6.04
CA LEU A 182 -13.09 -14.30 -4.58
C LEU A 182 -14.38 -14.92 -4.02
N ILE A 183 -14.29 -15.44 -2.80
CA ILE A 183 -15.44 -16.03 -2.09
C ILE A 183 -15.71 -15.20 -0.85
N LYS A 184 -16.98 -14.79 -0.67
CA LYS A 184 -17.40 -14.07 0.52
C LYS A 184 -17.35 -14.94 1.76
N ILE A 185 -17.09 -14.36 2.90
CA ILE A 185 -17.22 -15.02 4.20
C ILE A 185 -18.70 -15.11 4.56
N LEU A 186 -19.25 -16.35 4.68
CA LEU A 186 -20.70 -16.57 4.87
C LEU A 186 -21.21 -16.06 6.23
N HIS A 187 -20.47 -16.27 7.29
CA HIS A 187 -20.82 -15.89 8.67
C HIS A 187 -19.79 -14.94 9.27
N PRO A 188 -19.74 -13.66 8.84
CA PRO A 188 -18.67 -12.74 9.28
C PRO A 188 -18.61 -12.55 10.80
N LYS A 189 -19.77 -12.54 11.49
CA LYS A 189 -19.87 -12.35 12.95
C LYS A 189 -19.29 -13.49 13.77
N ASP A 190 -19.17 -14.69 13.17
CA ASP A 190 -18.63 -15.89 13.82
C ASP A 190 -17.25 -16.26 13.28
N HIS A 191 -16.76 -15.52 12.28
CA HIS A 191 -15.51 -15.85 11.62
C HIS A 191 -14.30 -15.39 12.44
N LYS A 192 -13.45 -16.35 12.83
CA LYS A 192 -12.31 -16.13 13.74
C LYS A 192 -11.44 -14.93 13.35
N THR A 193 -11.02 -14.84 12.09
CA THR A 193 -10.17 -13.73 11.59
C THR A 193 -10.88 -12.38 11.71
N VAL A 194 -12.17 -12.33 11.36
CA VAL A 194 -12.96 -11.08 11.44
C VAL A 194 -13.10 -10.62 12.88
N MET A 195 -13.42 -11.55 13.79
CA MET A 195 -13.55 -11.22 15.22
C MET A 195 -12.23 -10.78 15.83
N SER A 196 -11.12 -11.46 15.50
CA SER A 196 -9.79 -11.03 15.95
C SER A 196 -9.41 -9.64 15.41
N LEU A 197 -9.75 -9.30 14.16
CA LEU A 197 -9.53 -7.96 13.62
C LEU A 197 -10.35 -6.92 14.39
N ILE A 198 -11.61 -7.21 14.73
CA ILE A 198 -12.46 -6.29 15.50
C ILE A 198 -11.85 -6.01 16.88
N GLU A 199 -11.35 -7.03 17.57
CA GLU A 199 -10.69 -6.87 18.88
C GLU A 199 -9.41 -6.02 18.77
N LEU A 200 -8.58 -6.29 17.75
CA LEU A 200 -7.35 -5.52 17.54
C LEU A 200 -7.63 -4.05 17.17
N ILE A 201 -8.68 -3.78 16.41
CA ILE A 201 -9.08 -2.41 16.08
C ILE A 201 -9.66 -1.67 17.30
N LYS A 202 -10.45 -2.33 18.15
CA LYS A 202 -10.87 -1.74 19.43
C LYS A 202 -9.68 -1.36 20.29
N LYS A 203 -8.71 -2.27 20.44
CA LYS A 203 -7.48 -1.99 21.19
C LYS A 203 -6.67 -0.83 20.58
N MET A 204 -6.66 -0.71 19.26
CA MET A 204 -6.06 0.44 18.58
C MET A 204 -6.74 1.74 18.97
N ASP A 205 -8.07 1.77 18.99
CA ASP A 205 -8.85 2.97 19.34
C ASP A 205 -8.64 3.40 20.80
N GLU A 206 -8.42 2.44 21.71
CA GLU A 206 -8.11 2.70 23.13
C GLU A 206 -6.68 3.25 23.33
N LEU A 207 -5.73 2.87 22.49
CA LEU A 207 -4.32 3.22 22.63
C LEU A 207 -3.93 4.50 21.88
N LEU A 208 -4.65 4.85 20.82
CA LEU A 208 -4.40 6.08 20.07
C LEU A 208 -4.94 7.28 20.86
N PRO A 209 -4.21 8.42 20.87
CA PRO A 209 -4.74 9.64 21.46
C PRO A 209 -6.03 10.04 20.74
N SER A 210 -6.97 10.59 21.53
CA SER A 210 -8.17 11.21 20.98
C SER A 210 -7.79 12.31 20.01
N ALA A 211 -8.44 12.37 18.85
CA ALA A 211 -8.18 13.35 17.81
C ALA A 211 -8.60 14.77 18.24
#